data_284953467decca2892e366ef495db398
#
_entry.id   284953467decca2892e366ef495db398
#
_cell.length_a   1.000
_cell.length_b   1.000
_cell.length_c   1.000
_cell.angle_alpha   90.00
_cell.angle_beta   90.00
_cell.angle_gamma   90.00
#
_symmetry.space_group_name_H-M   'P 1'
#
loop_
_entity.id
_entity.type
_entity.pdbx_description
1 polymer ?
#
loop_
_entity_poly.entity_id
_entity_poly.type
_entity_poly.pdbx_seq_one_letter_code
_entity_poly.pdbx_strand_id
1 'polypeptide(L)'
;MPRVILYQPEIPQNTGNIIRLCANTGVALDLVKPLGFSMEEKKLRRAGLDYHEHARITIHNDLPSCLHTIGQFRLFAFSTKANKRYDSICFEPDDCFLFGPETRGLPMEILDNHPEERKLRIPMRMSQRSLNLSNAVSVVVYECLRQLDFNGLK
;
A
#
# COMPACT_ATOMS: atom_id res chain seq x y z
N MET A 1 6.95 1.96 -12.60
CA MET A 1 6.97 2.53 -11.22
C MET A 1 6.09 1.70 -10.32
N PRO A 2 6.54 1.36 -9.12
CA PRO A 2 5.74 0.60 -8.18
C PRO A 2 4.43 1.30 -7.85
N ARG A 3 3.48 0.54 -7.33
CA ARG A 3 2.14 1.02 -7.03
C ARG A 3 1.68 0.51 -5.66
N VAL A 4 1.05 1.36 -4.89
CA VAL A 4 0.43 1.02 -3.61
C VAL A 4 -1.09 1.01 -3.77
N ILE A 5 -1.73 -0.04 -3.29
CA ILE A 5 -3.18 -0.19 -3.25
C ILE A 5 -3.61 -0.30 -1.79
N LEU A 6 -4.44 0.63 -1.33
CA LEU A 6 -5.03 0.58 0.00
C LEU A 6 -6.48 0.08 -0.10
N TYR A 7 -6.71 -1.11 0.43
CA TYR A 7 -8.04 -1.71 0.47
C TYR A 7 -8.81 -1.20 1.67
N GLN A 8 -9.83 -0.39 1.42
CA GLN A 8 -10.74 0.16 2.42
C GLN A 8 -10.02 0.82 3.63
N PRO A 9 -9.10 1.77 3.40
CA PRO A 9 -8.38 2.42 4.49
C PRO A 9 -9.34 3.19 5.40
N GLU A 10 -9.05 3.18 6.71
CA GLU A 10 -9.98 3.67 7.74
C GLU A 10 -9.52 4.97 8.38
N ILE A 11 -8.21 5.16 8.56
CA ILE A 11 -7.63 6.26 9.34
C ILE A 11 -7.06 7.33 8.40
N PRO A 12 -7.64 8.55 8.39
CA PRO A 12 -7.26 9.60 7.44
C PRO A 12 -5.80 10.04 7.56
N GLN A 13 -5.22 10.07 8.76
CA GLN A 13 -3.81 10.42 8.94
C GLN A 13 -2.86 9.43 8.27
N ASN A 14 -3.16 8.13 8.31
CA ASN A 14 -2.35 7.12 7.63
C ASN A 14 -2.37 7.33 6.11
N THR A 15 -3.54 7.51 5.53
CA THR A 15 -3.67 7.79 4.09
C THR A 15 -2.99 9.09 3.72
N GLY A 16 -3.11 10.15 4.53
CA GLY A 16 -2.40 11.41 4.30
C GLY A 16 -0.88 11.25 4.29
N ASN A 17 -0.32 10.50 5.23
CA ASN A 17 1.12 10.19 5.27
C ASN A 17 1.56 9.38 4.04
N ILE A 18 0.73 8.44 3.59
CA ILE A 18 1.00 7.63 2.39
C ILE A 18 0.93 8.49 1.13
N ILE A 19 -0.01 9.42 1.03
CA ILE A 19 -0.09 10.40 -0.08
C ILE A 19 1.23 11.18 -0.16
N ARG A 20 1.72 11.69 0.96
CA ARG A 20 3.00 12.40 1.01
C ARG A 20 4.18 11.50 0.59
N LEU A 21 4.22 10.27 1.06
CA LEU A 21 5.22 9.28 0.65
C LEU A 21 5.20 9.08 -0.87
N CYS A 22 4.03 8.84 -1.44
CA CYS A 22 3.84 8.58 -2.88
C CYS A 22 4.23 9.80 -3.72
N ALA A 23 3.88 11.02 -3.29
CA ALA A 23 4.30 12.25 -3.96
C ALA A 23 5.81 12.41 -4.00
N ASN A 24 6.51 12.10 -2.88
CA ASN A 24 7.96 12.22 -2.79
C ASN A 24 8.72 11.11 -3.53
N THR A 25 8.11 9.97 -3.77
CA THR A 25 8.75 8.81 -4.40
C THR A 25 8.31 8.56 -5.84
N GLY A 26 7.26 9.26 -6.30
CA GLY A 26 6.65 9.03 -7.61
C GLY A 26 5.84 7.73 -7.72
N VAL A 27 5.67 6.99 -6.61
CA VAL A 27 4.84 5.79 -6.53
C VAL A 27 3.37 6.15 -6.72
N ALA A 28 2.64 5.38 -7.53
CA ALA A 28 1.21 5.59 -7.71
C ALA A 28 0.41 5.04 -6.51
N LEU A 29 -0.69 5.70 -6.16
CA LEU A 29 -1.56 5.31 -5.06
C LEU A 29 -2.99 5.05 -5.53
N ASP A 30 -3.49 3.87 -5.25
CA ASP A 30 -4.87 3.48 -5.51
C ASP A 30 -5.61 3.28 -4.19
N LEU A 31 -6.79 3.90 -4.06
CA LEU A 31 -7.66 3.77 -2.90
C LEU A 31 -8.91 2.99 -3.31
N VAL A 32 -9.20 1.90 -2.62
CA VAL A 32 -10.37 1.07 -2.86
C VAL A 32 -11.44 1.36 -1.82
N LYS A 33 -12.61 1.80 -2.26
CA LYS A 33 -13.77 2.08 -1.40
C LYS A 33 -14.35 0.81 -0.75
N PRO A 34 -15.09 0.95 0.38
CA PRO A 34 -15.38 2.20 1.08
C PRO A 34 -14.19 2.75 1.85
N LEU A 35 -14.04 4.08 1.88
CA LEU A 35 -13.06 4.77 2.69
C LEU A 35 -13.68 5.12 4.05
N GLY A 36 -12.94 5.00 5.14
CA GLY A 36 -13.40 5.39 6.48
C GLY A 36 -13.38 6.90 6.73
N PHE A 37 -13.17 7.71 5.71
CA PHE A 37 -13.03 9.16 5.75
C PHE A 37 -13.39 9.80 4.41
N SER A 38 -13.58 11.11 4.40
CA SER A 38 -13.68 11.91 3.18
C SER A 38 -12.30 12.40 2.73
N MET A 39 -12.08 12.52 1.42
CA MET A 39 -10.82 13.06 0.87
C MET A 39 -10.62 14.54 1.23
N GLU A 40 -11.68 15.28 1.59
CA GLU A 40 -11.61 16.66 2.10
C GLU A 40 -11.34 16.73 3.59
N GLU A 41 -11.25 15.62 4.31
CA GLU A 41 -11.05 15.63 5.75
C GLU A 41 -9.75 16.36 6.15
N LYS A 42 -9.86 17.25 7.15
CA LYS A 42 -8.73 18.06 7.62
C LYS A 42 -7.52 17.24 8.10
N LYS A 43 -7.77 16.10 8.76
CA LYS A 43 -6.70 15.22 9.24
C LYS A 43 -5.91 14.59 8.10
N LEU A 44 -6.59 14.19 7.02
CA LEU A 44 -5.97 13.68 5.81
C LEU A 44 -5.14 14.78 5.13
N ARG A 45 -5.72 15.95 4.94
CA ARG A 45 -5.05 17.10 4.33
C ARG A 45 -3.85 17.56 5.14
N ARG A 46 -3.99 17.65 6.47
CA ARG A 46 -2.90 18.03 7.37
C ARG A 46 -1.72 17.05 7.29
N ALA A 47 -1.98 15.76 7.27
CA ALA A 47 -0.92 14.75 7.14
C ALA A 47 -0.29 14.76 5.74
N GLY A 48 -1.08 14.98 4.70
CA GLY A 48 -0.64 15.05 3.30
C GLY A 48 0.02 16.37 2.91
N LEU A 49 -0.13 17.46 3.68
CA LEU A 49 0.50 18.78 3.47
C LEU A 49 0.47 19.24 2.00
N ASP A 50 -0.67 19.40 1.39
CA ASP A 50 -0.84 19.85 0.00
C ASP A 50 -0.15 18.98 -1.09
N TYR A 51 0.37 17.80 -0.72
CA TYR A 51 0.99 16.85 -1.66
C TYR A 51 -0.01 16.17 -2.60
N HIS A 52 -1.31 16.38 -2.42
CA HIS A 52 -2.36 15.80 -3.28
C HIS A 52 -2.19 16.14 -4.76
N GLU A 53 -1.72 17.35 -5.06
CA GLU A 53 -1.51 17.81 -6.43
C GLU A 53 -0.32 17.12 -7.13
N HIS A 54 0.60 16.58 -6.35
CA HIS A 54 1.81 15.92 -6.85
C HIS A 54 1.72 14.39 -6.81
N ALA A 55 0.79 13.83 -6.03
CA ALA A 55 0.59 12.40 -5.94
C ALA A 55 -0.34 11.90 -7.06
N ARG A 56 0.01 10.76 -7.65
CA ARG A 56 -0.87 10.06 -8.61
C ARG A 56 -1.86 9.21 -7.83
N ILE A 57 -3.02 9.78 -7.50
CA ILE A 57 -4.06 9.11 -6.70
C ILE A 57 -5.22 8.73 -7.59
N THR A 58 -5.66 7.48 -7.53
CA THR A 58 -6.88 7.01 -8.18
C THR A 58 -7.80 6.36 -7.14
N ILE A 59 -9.08 6.65 -7.19
CA ILE A 59 -10.09 6.07 -6.28
C ILE A 59 -10.95 5.09 -7.09
N HIS A 60 -11.11 3.88 -6.59
CA HIS A 60 -11.87 2.80 -7.20
C HIS A 60 -13.07 2.41 -6.34
N ASN A 61 -14.16 1.98 -6.97
CA ASN A 61 -15.36 1.56 -6.27
C ASN A 61 -15.18 0.22 -5.53
N ASP A 62 -14.36 -0.66 -6.10
CA ASP A 62 -14.06 -1.99 -5.56
C ASP A 62 -12.68 -2.47 -6.04
N LEU A 63 -12.19 -3.56 -5.44
CA LEU A 63 -10.90 -4.14 -5.80
C LEU A 63 -10.87 -4.71 -7.23
N PRO A 64 -11.88 -5.43 -7.72
CA PRO A 64 -11.90 -5.90 -9.11
C PRO A 64 -11.75 -4.77 -10.13
N SER A 65 -12.45 -3.66 -9.95
CA SER A 65 -12.35 -2.46 -10.81
C SER A 65 -10.95 -1.86 -10.77
N CYS A 66 -10.34 -1.81 -9.59
CA CYS A 66 -8.96 -1.36 -9.41
C CYS A 66 -7.99 -2.24 -10.21
N LEU A 67 -8.05 -3.54 -10.01
CA LEU A 67 -7.17 -4.50 -10.67
C LEU A 67 -7.36 -4.50 -12.20
N HIS A 68 -8.59 -4.36 -12.67
CA HIS A 68 -8.88 -4.23 -14.10
C HIS A 68 -8.24 -2.96 -14.70
N THR A 69 -8.33 -1.83 -14.00
CA THR A 69 -7.76 -0.55 -14.43
C THR A 69 -6.24 -0.59 -14.50
N ILE A 70 -5.59 -1.25 -13.54
CA ILE A 70 -4.12 -1.36 -13.47
C ILE A 70 -3.58 -2.26 -14.59
N GLY A 71 -4.31 -3.31 -14.97
CA GLY A 71 -3.93 -4.24 -16.04
C GLY A 71 -2.98 -5.35 -15.58
N GLN A 72 -1.99 -5.71 -16.41
CA GLN A 72 -1.05 -6.78 -16.09
C GLN A 72 0.05 -6.29 -15.13
N PHE A 73 0.21 -7.00 -13.99
CA PHE A 73 1.15 -6.65 -12.92
C PHE A 73 1.38 -7.85 -12.01
N ARG A 74 2.43 -7.77 -11.20
CA ARG A 74 2.62 -8.68 -10.06
C ARG A 74 2.03 -8.03 -8.82
N LEU A 75 1.01 -8.64 -8.23
CA LEU A 75 0.36 -8.14 -7.01
C LEU A 75 0.88 -8.90 -5.80
N PHE A 76 1.40 -8.18 -4.82
CA PHE A 76 1.83 -8.70 -3.53
C PHE A 76 0.87 -8.23 -2.43
N ALA A 77 0.25 -9.18 -1.74
CA ALA A 77 -0.67 -8.90 -0.63
C ALA A 77 0.08 -8.94 0.71
N PHE A 78 -0.03 -7.86 1.47
CA PHE A 78 0.63 -7.73 2.78
C PHE A 78 -0.32 -8.10 3.91
N SER A 79 0.09 -9.06 4.73
CA SER A 79 -0.68 -9.55 5.87
C SER A 79 0.24 -10.08 6.97
N THR A 80 -0.16 -9.85 8.23
CA THR A 80 0.52 -10.46 9.38
C THR A 80 0.36 -11.97 9.42
N LYS A 81 -0.59 -12.51 8.66
CA LYS A 81 -0.86 -13.95 8.52
C LYS A 81 -0.02 -14.64 7.45
N ALA A 82 0.70 -13.89 6.63
CA ALA A 82 1.56 -14.45 5.60
C ALA A 82 2.81 -15.09 6.21
N ASN A 83 3.35 -16.09 5.53
CA ASN A 83 4.55 -16.81 5.97
C ASN A 83 5.83 -16.24 5.37
N LYS A 84 5.75 -15.73 4.15
CA LYS A 84 6.91 -15.27 3.40
C LYS A 84 7.30 -13.83 3.79
N ARG A 85 8.59 -13.61 4.01
CA ARG A 85 9.11 -12.27 4.32
C ARG A 85 9.18 -11.42 3.06
N TYR A 86 8.86 -10.14 3.19
CA TYR A 86 8.86 -9.17 2.09
C TYR A 86 10.25 -8.96 1.46
N ASP A 87 11.30 -9.03 2.27
CA ASP A 87 12.68 -8.82 1.86
C ASP A 87 13.31 -10.05 1.15
N SER A 88 12.56 -11.15 1.04
CA SER A 88 12.97 -12.33 0.27
C SER A 88 12.54 -12.28 -1.21
N ILE A 89 11.89 -11.20 -1.63
CA ILE A 89 11.42 -10.99 -3.00
C ILE A 89 12.40 -10.11 -3.77
N CYS A 90 12.70 -10.46 -5.01
CA CYS A 90 13.28 -9.53 -5.98
C CYS A 90 12.13 -8.74 -6.62
N PHE A 91 11.98 -7.48 -6.22
CA PHE A 91 10.96 -6.60 -6.74
C PHE A 91 11.29 -6.08 -8.15
N GLU A 92 10.23 -5.81 -8.91
CA GLU A 92 10.31 -5.26 -10.26
C GLU A 92 9.67 -3.87 -10.33
N PRO A 93 10.01 -3.05 -11.34
CA PRO A 93 9.55 -1.66 -11.42
C PRO A 93 8.03 -1.46 -11.38
N ASP A 94 7.25 -2.43 -11.86
CA ASP A 94 5.78 -2.31 -11.97
C ASP A 94 5.03 -3.18 -10.97
N ASP A 95 5.71 -3.59 -9.89
CA ASP A 95 5.08 -4.35 -8.81
C ASP A 95 4.03 -3.53 -8.07
N CYS A 96 2.94 -4.20 -7.69
CA CYS A 96 1.83 -3.64 -6.95
C CYS A 96 1.78 -4.22 -5.53
N PHE A 97 1.56 -3.36 -4.54
CA PHE A 97 1.54 -3.69 -3.13
C PHE A 97 0.17 -3.42 -2.54
N LEU A 98 -0.55 -4.47 -2.16
CA LEU A 98 -1.89 -4.40 -1.59
C LEU A 98 -1.84 -4.49 -0.07
N PHE A 99 -2.39 -3.47 0.59
CA PHE A 99 -2.52 -3.39 2.05
C PHE A 99 -3.98 -3.32 2.46
N GLY A 100 -4.31 -3.98 3.58
CA GLY A 100 -5.66 -3.97 4.15
C GLY A 100 -5.92 -2.79 5.07
N PRO A 101 -7.19 -2.65 5.51
CA PRO A 101 -7.58 -1.65 6.50
C PRO A 101 -6.86 -1.86 7.84
N GLU A 102 -6.65 -0.77 8.57
CA GLU A 102 -5.81 -0.70 9.76
C GLU A 102 -6.24 -1.64 10.87
N THR A 103 -7.54 -1.77 11.11
CA THR A 103 -8.06 -2.57 12.24
C THR A 103 -8.23 -4.05 11.92
N ARG A 104 -8.42 -4.43 10.66
CA ARG A 104 -8.81 -5.78 10.25
C ARG A 104 -7.78 -6.49 9.39
N GLY A 105 -6.92 -5.76 8.69
CA GLY A 105 -6.09 -6.31 7.64
C GLY A 105 -6.90 -6.77 6.41
N LEU A 106 -6.24 -7.41 5.45
CA LEU A 106 -6.93 -7.95 4.29
C LEU A 106 -7.89 -9.07 4.69
N PRO A 107 -9.12 -9.09 4.13
CA PRO A 107 -10.07 -10.18 4.35
C PRO A 107 -9.50 -11.54 3.96
N MET A 108 -9.90 -12.60 4.67
CA MET A 108 -9.50 -13.97 4.33
C MET A 108 -9.90 -14.37 2.92
N GLU A 109 -11.03 -13.89 2.42
CA GLU A 109 -11.47 -14.11 1.04
C GLU A 109 -10.44 -13.64 0.01
N ILE A 110 -9.83 -12.47 0.22
CA ILE A 110 -8.77 -11.97 -0.65
C ILE A 110 -7.50 -12.81 -0.50
N LEU A 111 -7.10 -13.12 0.75
CA LEU A 111 -5.89 -13.89 1.03
C LEU A 111 -5.98 -15.32 0.51
N ASP A 112 -7.12 -15.99 0.67
CA ASP A 112 -7.31 -17.37 0.23
C ASP A 112 -7.26 -17.51 -1.31
N ASN A 113 -7.69 -16.48 -2.03
CA ASN A 113 -7.65 -16.44 -3.50
C ASN A 113 -6.33 -15.87 -4.06
N HIS A 114 -5.38 -15.50 -3.17
CA HIS A 114 -4.10 -14.93 -3.60
C HIS A 114 -2.99 -15.98 -3.55
N PRO A 115 -2.09 -16.04 -4.55
CA PRO A 115 -0.99 -17.01 -4.56
C PRO A 115 -0.12 -16.91 -3.30
N GLU A 116 0.22 -18.05 -2.70
CA GLU A 116 0.98 -18.10 -1.44
C GLU A 116 2.34 -17.39 -1.56
N GLU A 117 3.02 -17.56 -2.68
CA GLU A 117 4.33 -16.93 -2.96
C GLU A 117 4.27 -15.41 -3.08
N ARG A 118 3.07 -14.84 -3.21
CA ARG A 118 2.82 -13.39 -3.28
C ARG A 118 2.11 -12.82 -2.06
N LYS A 119 1.94 -13.63 -1.00
CA LYS A 119 1.52 -13.15 0.31
C LYS A 119 2.75 -12.89 1.15
N LEU A 120 2.92 -11.65 1.58
CA LEU A 120 4.12 -11.18 2.25
C LEU A 120 3.84 -10.62 3.62
N ARG A 121 4.83 -10.75 4.51
CA ARG A 121 4.80 -10.14 5.84
C ARG A 121 6.04 -9.28 6.08
N ILE A 122 5.87 -8.26 6.89
CA ILE A 122 6.97 -7.53 7.51
C ILE A 122 7.26 -8.21 8.85
N PRO A 123 8.49 -8.62 9.15
CA PRO A 123 8.82 -9.24 10.43
C PRO A 123 8.49 -8.36 11.62
N MET A 124 7.90 -8.96 12.66
CA MET A 124 7.56 -8.27 13.91
C MET A 124 7.84 -9.22 15.09
N ARG A 125 7.91 -8.67 16.31
CA ARG A 125 7.94 -9.48 17.52
C ARG A 125 6.64 -10.29 17.66
N MET A 126 6.75 -11.52 18.10
CA MET A 126 5.62 -12.48 18.18
C MET A 126 4.43 -11.97 19.02
N SER A 127 4.67 -11.11 20.00
CA SER A 127 3.63 -10.56 20.90
C SER A 127 2.88 -9.36 20.31
N GLN A 128 3.26 -8.88 19.14
CA GLN A 128 2.68 -7.67 18.54
C GLN A 128 1.66 -8.03 17.46
N ARG A 129 0.65 -7.16 17.29
CA ARG A 129 -0.48 -7.40 16.36
C ARG A 129 -0.16 -6.94 14.93
N SER A 130 0.27 -5.69 14.79
CA SER A 130 0.53 -5.07 13.48
C SER A 130 1.40 -3.82 13.62
N LEU A 131 2.04 -3.42 12.52
CA LEU A 131 2.63 -2.10 12.37
C LEU A 131 1.56 -1.07 11.99
N ASN A 132 1.80 0.19 12.29
CA ASN A 132 1.04 1.29 11.72
C ASN A 132 1.06 1.18 10.18
N LEU A 133 -0.10 1.38 9.54
CA LEU A 133 -0.23 1.19 8.09
C LEU A 133 0.74 2.06 7.30
N SER A 134 0.86 3.35 7.61
CA SER A 134 1.77 4.24 6.87
C SER A 134 3.23 3.85 7.04
N ASN A 135 3.62 3.35 8.21
CA ASN A 135 4.97 2.83 8.45
C ASN A 135 5.21 1.55 7.64
N ALA A 136 4.24 0.62 7.62
CA ALA A 136 4.34 -0.62 6.83
C ALA A 136 4.51 -0.33 5.33
N VAL A 137 3.69 0.57 4.80
CA VAL A 137 3.78 1.01 3.40
C VAL A 137 5.15 1.63 3.11
N SER A 138 5.64 2.50 4.00
CA SER A 138 6.95 3.15 3.82
C SER A 138 8.09 2.14 3.78
N VAL A 139 8.09 1.15 4.67
CA VAL A 139 9.09 0.08 4.71
C VAL A 139 9.13 -0.68 3.38
N VAL A 140 7.97 -1.10 2.87
CA VAL A 140 7.88 -1.86 1.63
C VAL A 140 8.27 -1.03 0.40
N VAL A 141 7.78 0.20 0.32
CA VAL A 141 8.09 1.11 -0.79
C VAL A 141 9.60 1.37 -0.86
N TYR A 142 10.23 1.72 0.26
CA TYR A 142 11.66 1.99 0.28
C TYR A 142 12.52 0.76 0.08
N GLU A 143 12.10 -0.41 0.49
CA GLU A 143 12.81 -1.66 0.13
C GLU A 143 12.73 -1.92 -1.38
N CYS A 144 11.56 -1.76 -1.99
CA CYS A 144 11.43 -1.87 -3.44
C CYS A 144 12.31 -0.86 -4.17
N LEU A 145 12.27 0.41 -3.76
CA LEU A 145 13.10 1.46 -4.35
C LEU A 145 14.60 1.21 -4.16
N ARG A 146 15.00 0.69 -3.01
CA ARG A 146 16.40 0.29 -2.75
C ARG A 146 16.86 -0.79 -3.73
N GLN A 147 16.04 -1.79 -3.97
CA GLN A 147 16.34 -2.85 -4.95
C GLN A 147 16.40 -2.30 -6.38
N LEU A 148 15.66 -1.27 -6.68
CA LEU A 148 15.65 -0.57 -7.98
C LEU A 148 16.68 0.58 -8.06
N ASP A 149 17.66 0.60 -7.14
CA ASP A 149 18.74 1.59 -7.08
C ASP A 149 18.25 3.05 -6.98
N PHE A 150 17.08 3.26 -6.33
CA PHE A 150 16.44 4.58 -6.18
C PHE A 150 16.33 5.37 -7.49
N ASN A 151 16.17 4.68 -8.61
CA ASN A 151 16.15 5.29 -9.94
C ASN A 151 15.14 6.45 -10.02
N GLY A 152 15.62 7.64 -10.37
CA GLY A 152 14.84 8.86 -10.44
C GLY A 152 14.71 9.64 -9.12
N LEU A 153 15.33 9.17 -8.04
CA LEU A 153 15.40 9.87 -6.77
C LEU A 153 16.84 10.39 -6.52
N LYS A 154 16.93 11.44 -5.68
CA LYS A 154 18.23 12.04 -5.29
C LYS A 154 18.51 11.77 -3.81
#